data_d766ba1dd9bed437bc1b1c4965cb3c46
#
_entry.id   d766ba1dd9bed437bc1b1c4965cb3c46
#
_cell.length_a   1.000
_cell.length_b   1.000
_cell.length_c   1.000
_cell.angle_alpha   90.00
_cell.angle_beta   90.00
_cell.angle_gamma   90.00
#
_symmetry.space_group_name_H-M   'P 1'
#
loop_
_entity.id
_entity.type
_entity.pdbx_description
1 polymer ?
#
loop_
_entity_poly.entity_id
_entity_poly.type
_entity_poly.pdbx_seq_one_letter_code
_entity_poly.pdbx_strand_id
1 'polypeptide(L)'
;MEEYQQAISDSDSLKQDVAKLFYKYDLLICPTVPGPAHLHNSNTLEIDGQKVPARNALRATVPFDITGSPSVSVPFGMSSNGLPIGVQIIGRHLDEETVLRAAAKLEASNQGGYHVPPGF
;
A
#
# COMPACT_ATOMS: atom_id res chain seq x y z
N MET A 1 -7.67 -25.89 -16.44
CA MET A 1 -8.19 -24.86 -17.39
C MET A 1 -9.25 -23.99 -16.73
N GLU A 2 -10.21 -24.59 -16.02
CA GLU A 2 -11.29 -23.86 -15.30
C GLU A 2 -10.76 -22.88 -14.22
N GLU A 3 -9.81 -23.30 -13.39
CA GLU A 3 -9.21 -22.44 -12.36
C GLU A 3 -8.53 -21.19 -12.94
N TYR A 4 -7.87 -21.32 -14.07
CA TYR A 4 -7.25 -20.18 -14.75
C TYR A 4 -8.28 -19.22 -15.30
N GLN A 5 -9.36 -19.71 -15.90
CA GLN A 5 -10.46 -18.87 -16.38
C GLN A 5 -11.17 -18.16 -15.23
N GLN A 6 -11.35 -18.85 -14.10
CA GLN A 6 -11.92 -18.23 -12.90
C GLN A 6 -11.02 -17.13 -12.37
N ALA A 7 -9.70 -17.34 -12.28
CA ALA A 7 -8.77 -16.33 -11.81
C ALA A 7 -8.77 -15.07 -12.71
N ILE A 8 -8.90 -15.20 -14.03
CA ILE A 8 -9.04 -14.06 -14.95
C ILE A 8 -10.35 -13.33 -14.66
N SER A 9 -11.46 -14.05 -14.53
CA SER A 9 -12.78 -13.46 -14.24
C SER A 9 -12.77 -12.69 -12.91
N ASP A 10 -12.14 -13.26 -11.88
CA ASP A 10 -12.01 -12.63 -10.56
C ASP A 10 -11.14 -11.35 -10.64
N SER A 11 -10.04 -11.39 -11.40
CA SER A 11 -9.19 -10.23 -11.66
C SER A 11 -9.96 -9.11 -12.37
N ASP A 12 -10.77 -9.43 -13.38
CA ASP A 12 -11.55 -8.43 -14.11
C ASP A 12 -12.69 -7.85 -13.25
N SER A 13 -13.28 -8.69 -12.40
CA SER A 13 -14.27 -8.21 -11.41
C SER A 13 -13.63 -7.24 -10.42
N LEU A 14 -12.44 -7.55 -9.90
CA LEU A 14 -11.71 -6.67 -9.00
C LEU A 14 -11.38 -5.32 -9.65
N LYS A 15 -10.93 -5.32 -10.93
CA LYS A 15 -10.66 -4.09 -11.68
C LYS A 15 -11.90 -3.21 -11.78
N GLN A 16 -13.06 -3.81 -12.08
CA GLN A 16 -14.32 -3.09 -12.17
C GLN A 16 -14.74 -2.50 -10.80
N ASP A 17 -14.58 -3.25 -9.73
CA ASP A 17 -14.98 -2.80 -8.40
C ASP A 17 -14.07 -1.68 -7.91
N VAL A 18 -12.76 -1.76 -8.12
CA VAL A 18 -11.83 -0.68 -7.82
C VAL A 18 -12.12 0.56 -8.68
N ALA A 19 -12.42 0.38 -9.98
CA ALA A 19 -12.78 1.50 -10.85
C ALA A 19 -14.04 2.25 -10.37
N LYS A 20 -15.03 1.53 -9.83
CA LYS A 20 -16.25 2.14 -9.27
C LYS A 20 -15.96 3.06 -8.07
N LEU A 21 -14.94 2.77 -7.26
CA LEU A 21 -14.54 3.64 -6.15
C LEU A 21 -14.13 5.03 -6.66
N PHE A 22 -13.44 5.07 -7.80
CA PHE A 22 -12.97 6.30 -8.43
C PHE A 22 -14.05 7.11 -9.18
N TYR A 23 -15.30 6.64 -9.23
CA TYR A 23 -16.43 7.51 -9.60
C TYR A 23 -16.82 8.47 -8.47
N LYS A 24 -16.50 8.11 -7.23
CA LYS A 24 -16.87 8.88 -6.05
C LYS A 24 -15.68 9.56 -5.38
N TYR A 25 -14.49 8.97 -5.48
CA TYR A 25 -13.28 9.43 -4.83
C TYR A 25 -12.20 9.68 -5.86
N ASP A 26 -11.37 10.69 -5.65
CA ASP A 26 -10.23 10.99 -6.52
C ASP A 26 -9.02 10.11 -6.18
N LEU A 27 -8.86 9.79 -4.90
CA LEU A 27 -7.76 9.01 -4.36
C LEU A 27 -8.24 8.08 -3.25
N LEU A 28 -7.53 6.97 -3.08
CA LEU A 28 -7.62 6.12 -1.89
C LEU A 28 -6.32 6.23 -1.11
N ILE A 29 -6.41 6.23 0.21
CA ILE A 29 -5.24 6.27 1.10
C ILE A 29 -5.37 5.14 2.10
N CYS A 30 -4.32 4.35 2.23
CA CYS A 30 -4.26 3.27 3.21
C CYS A 30 -2.82 3.04 3.68
N PRO A 31 -2.58 2.31 4.78
CA PRO A 31 -1.24 1.88 5.12
C PRO A 31 -0.62 1.06 3.98
N THR A 32 0.68 1.29 3.68
CA THR A 32 1.38 0.50 2.65
C THR A 32 1.49 -0.97 3.06
N VAL A 33 1.79 -1.20 4.34
CA VAL A 33 1.86 -2.52 4.96
C VAL A 33 1.12 -2.49 6.31
N PRO A 34 0.56 -3.63 6.77
CA PRO A 34 -0.30 -3.66 7.94
C PRO A 34 0.42 -3.55 9.28
N GLY A 35 1.73 -3.49 9.29
CA GLY A 35 2.55 -3.37 10.50
C GLY A 35 3.98 -2.95 10.19
N PRO A 36 4.80 -2.66 11.21
CA PRO A 36 6.22 -2.35 11.02
C PRO A 36 6.99 -3.52 10.39
N ALA A 37 8.21 -3.23 9.93
CA ALA A 37 9.09 -4.25 9.39
C ALA A 37 9.28 -5.41 10.39
N HIS A 38 9.19 -6.63 9.92
CA HIS A 38 9.45 -7.85 10.68
C HIS A 38 10.94 -8.22 10.64
N LEU A 39 11.37 -9.09 11.55
CA LEU A 39 12.75 -9.55 11.61
C LEU A 39 13.13 -10.31 10.35
N HIS A 40 14.41 -10.21 9.97
CA HIS A 40 14.98 -11.00 8.88
C HIS A 40 14.78 -12.50 9.14
N ASN A 41 14.51 -13.25 8.07
CA ASN A 41 14.24 -14.69 8.12
C ASN A 41 13.01 -15.09 8.95
N SER A 42 12.15 -14.14 9.34
CA SER A 42 10.88 -14.45 9.97
C SER A 42 9.83 -14.80 8.92
N ASN A 43 9.15 -15.91 9.10
CA ASN A 43 7.99 -16.29 8.28
C ASN A 43 6.68 -15.68 8.80
N THR A 44 6.76 -14.91 9.87
CA THR A 44 5.62 -14.25 10.51
C THR A 44 5.89 -12.78 10.76
N LEU A 45 4.83 -11.99 10.75
CA LEU A 45 4.79 -10.62 11.24
C LEU A 45 3.71 -10.51 12.33
N GLU A 46 3.78 -9.48 13.14
CA GLU A 46 2.81 -9.22 14.18
C GLU A 46 1.87 -8.09 13.76
N ILE A 47 0.58 -8.37 13.83
CA ILE A 47 -0.49 -7.38 13.60
C ILE A 47 -1.42 -7.43 14.80
N ASP A 48 -1.58 -6.31 15.49
CA ASP A 48 -2.45 -6.20 16.67
C ASP A 48 -2.20 -7.32 17.72
N GLY A 49 -0.92 -7.54 18.02
CA GLY A 49 -0.50 -8.57 18.97
C GLY A 49 -0.65 -10.03 18.47
N GLN A 50 -1.07 -10.23 17.24
CA GLN A 50 -1.25 -11.56 16.66
C GLN A 50 -0.17 -11.87 15.62
N LYS A 51 0.42 -13.06 15.72
CA LYS A 51 1.35 -13.56 14.71
C LYS A 51 0.59 -14.06 13.49
N VAL A 52 0.87 -13.46 12.34
CA VAL A 52 0.29 -13.83 11.05
C VAL A 52 1.39 -14.15 10.04
N PRO A 53 1.13 -14.95 8.99
CA PRO A 53 2.12 -15.21 7.96
C PRO A 53 2.69 -13.93 7.35
N ALA A 54 4.00 -13.86 7.10
CA ALA A 54 4.69 -12.67 6.57
C ALA A 54 4.11 -12.20 5.22
N ARG A 55 3.56 -13.12 4.40
CA ARG A 55 2.87 -12.77 3.15
C ARG A 55 1.69 -11.82 3.33
N ASN A 56 1.14 -11.70 4.54
CA ASN A 56 0.07 -10.74 4.85
C ASN A 56 0.52 -9.28 4.75
N ALA A 57 1.85 -9.01 4.73
CA ALA A 57 2.38 -7.68 4.43
C ALA A 57 1.90 -7.15 3.07
N LEU A 58 1.64 -8.03 2.10
CA LEU A 58 1.26 -7.66 0.74
C LEU A 58 -0.24 -7.39 0.55
N ARG A 59 -1.06 -7.56 1.59
CA ARG A 59 -2.52 -7.46 1.48
C ARG A 59 -3.02 -6.09 1.02
N ALA A 60 -2.29 -5.03 1.33
CA ALA A 60 -2.69 -3.68 0.94
C ALA A 60 -2.17 -3.28 -0.46
N THR A 61 -1.17 -3.97 -1.01
CA THR A 61 -0.55 -3.63 -2.30
C THR A 61 -1.03 -4.50 -3.45
N VAL A 62 -1.14 -5.82 -3.23
CA VAL A 62 -1.52 -6.79 -4.27
C VAL A 62 -2.82 -6.44 -5.02
N PRO A 63 -3.90 -5.97 -4.39
CA PRO A 63 -5.10 -5.60 -5.13
C PRO A 63 -4.84 -4.52 -6.21
N PHE A 64 -3.96 -3.56 -5.93
CA PHE A 64 -3.64 -2.48 -6.85
C PHE A 64 -2.64 -2.90 -7.91
N ASP A 65 -1.74 -3.87 -7.63
CA ASP A 65 -0.90 -4.52 -8.63
C ASP A 65 -1.77 -5.27 -9.67
N ILE A 66 -2.77 -6.03 -9.20
CA ILE A 66 -3.69 -6.77 -10.07
C ILE A 66 -4.54 -5.83 -10.93
N THR A 67 -5.00 -4.71 -10.37
CA THR A 67 -5.85 -3.76 -11.08
C THR A 67 -5.08 -2.80 -11.97
N GLY A 68 -3.76 -2.71 -11.84
CA GLY A 68 -2.92 -1.76 -12.55
C GLY A 68 -3.18 -0.31 -12.14
N SER A 69 -3.63 -0.09 -10.90
CA SER A 69 -3.86 1.25 -10.37
C SER A 69 -2.55 1.94 -10.02
N PRO A 70 -2.32 3.19 -10.43
CA PRO A 70 -1.14 3.93 -10.03
C PRO A 70 -1.11 4.11 -8.52
N SER A 71 0.01 3.78 -7.90
CA SER A 71 0.18 3.85 -6.44
C SER A 71 1.56 4.36 -6.08
N VAL A 72 1.65 5.08 -4.99
CA VAL A 72 2.91 5.53 -4.40
C VAL A 72 2.88 5.36 -2.89
N SER A 73 3.97 4.90 -2.31
CA SER A 73 4.17 4.90 -0.86
C SER A 73 5.03 6.07 -0.46
N VAL A 74 4.59 6.83 0.51
CA VAL A 74 5.33 7.96 1.08
C VAL A 74 5.61 7.73 2.57
N PRO A 75 6.73 8.22 3.10
CA PRO A 75 6.98 8.22 4.54
C PRO A 75 5.89 8.99 5.28
N PHE A 76 5.36 8.42 6.36
CA PHE A 76 4.30 9.06 7.14
C PHE A 76 4.68 9.30 8.60
N GLY A 77 5.51 8.44 9.16
CA GLY A 77 5.94 8.55 10.55
C GLY A 77 6.76 7.37 11.00
N MET A 78 6.87 7.23 12.32
CA MET A 78 7.63 6.17 12.96
C MET A 78 6.72 5.40 13.92
N SER A 79 6.92 4.09 14.01
CA SER A 79 6.29 3.26 15.03
C SER A 79 6.84 3.57 16.42
N SER A 80 6.19 3.07 17.47
CA SER A 80 6.68 3.17 18.85
C SER A 80 8.07 2.56 19.04
N ASN A 81 8.45 1.62 18.18
CA ASN A 81 9.76 0.96 18.20
C ASN A 81 10.79 1.66 17.29
N GLY A 82 10.49 2.85 16.75
CA GLY A 82 11.41 3.60 15.91
C GLY A 82 11.55 3.05 14.47
N LEU A 83 10.62 2.22 14.01
CA LEU A 83 10.61 1.73 12.63
C LEU A 83 9.75 2.63 11.73
N PRO A 84 10.15 2.87 10.47
CA PRO A 84 9.41 3.74 9.58
C PRO A 84 8.05 3.15 9.19
N ILE A 85 7.07 4.05 9.04
CA ILE A 85 5.71 3.73 8.58
C ILE A 85 5.48 4.45 7.25
N GLY A 86 4.98 3.71 6.27
CA GLY A 86 4.58 4.24 4.97
C GLY A 86 3.06 4.29 4.82
N VAL A 87 2.59 5.29 4.10
CA VAL A 87 1.20 5.42 3.65
C VAL A 87 1.17 5.31 2.14
N GLN A 88 0.25 4.50 1.63
CA GLN A 88 0.03 4.30 0.21
C GLN A 88 -1.11 5.19 -0.30
N ILE A 89 -0.86 5.89 -1.39
CA ILE A 89 -1.83 6.70 -2.11
C ILE A 89 -2.07 6.02 -3.45
N ILE A 90 -3.33 5.75 -3.76
CA ILE A 90 -3.75 5.05 -4.96
C ILE A 90 -4.67 5.95 -5.75
N GLY A 91 -4.47 6.02 -7.06
CA GLY A 91 -5.27 6.81 -7.99
C GLY A 91 -6.04 5.99 -9.01
N ARG A 92 -6.86 6.71 -9.78
CA ARG A 92 -7.54 6.17 -10.95
C ARG A 92 -6.52 5.66 -11.95
N HIS A 93 -6.88 4.64 -12.70
CA HIS A 93 -6.04 4.09 -13.77
C HIS A 93 -5.57 5.20 -14.73
N LEU A 94 -4.27 5.26 -15.00
CA LEU A 94 -3.57 6.26 -15.82
C LEU A 94 -3.61 7.70 -15.27
N ASP A 95 -3.87 7.89 -13.98
CA ASP A 95 -3.87 9.21 -13.33
C ASP A 95 -2.71 9.34 -12.32
N GLU A 96 -1.50 9.05 -12.78
CA GLU A 96 -0.26 9.14 -11.98
C GLU A 96 -0.01 10.58 -11.50
N GLU A 97 -0.41 11.57 -12.30
CA GLU A 97 -0.23 12.99 -11.94
C GLU A 97 -0.96 13.34 -10.63
N THR A 98 -2.22 12.92 -10.48
CA THR A 98 -3.00 13.18 -9.27
C THR A 98 -2.37 12.48 -8.07
N VAL A 99 -1.91 11.24 -8.24
CA VAL A 99 -1.22 10.46 -7.21
C VAL A 99 0.06 11.17 -6.75
N LEU A 100 0.91 11.58 -7.68
CA LEU A 100 2.18 12.25 -7.37
C LEU A 100 1.99 13.62 -6.73
N ARG A 101 0.98 14.40 -7.17
CA ARG A 101 0.65 15.68 -6.54
C ARG A 101 0.19 15.51 -5.09
N ALA A 102 -0.62 14.49 -4.82
CA ALA A 102 -1.07 14.19 -3.47
C ALA A 102 0.09 13.72 -2.59
N ALA A 103 0.96 12.87 -3.13
CA ALA A 103 2.17 12.39 -2.46
C ALA A 103 3.09 13.55 -2.06
N ALA A 104 3.37 14.46 -2.98
CA ALA A 104 4.19 15.64 -2.72
C ALA A 104 3.60 16.55 -1.63
N LYS A 105 2.26 16.72 -1.62
CA LYS A 105 1.60 17.50 -0.56
C LYS A 105 1.67 16.80 0.79
N LEU A 106 1.47 15.50 0.83
CA LEU A 106 1.54 14.73 2.07
C LEU A 106 2.95 14.73 2.63
N GLU A 107 3.96 14.53 1.79
CA GLU A 107 5.37 14.59 2.17
C GLU A 107 5.76 15.98 2.72
N ALA A 108 5.35 17.05 2.05
CA ALA A 108 5.60 18.41 2.49
C ALA A 108 4.90 18.77 3.82
N SER A 109 3.75 18.17 4.12
CA SER A 109 3.02 18.36 5.36
C SER A 109 3.55 17.51 6.52
N ASN A 110 4.31 16.47 6.21
CA ASN A 110 4.84 15.54 7.20
C ASN A 110 6.08 16.13 7.88
N GLN A 111 5.91 16.71 9.06
CA GLN A 111 7.01 17.29 9.85
C GLN A 111 8.04 16.24 10.34
N GLY A 112 7.70 14.96 10.25
CA GLY A 112 8.60 13.85 10.56
C GLY A 112 9.66 13.57 9.49
N GLY A 113 9.48 14.09 8.28
CA GLY A 113 10.44 14.05 7.17
C GLY A 113 10.99 12.65 6.83
N TYR A 114 11.87 12.63 5.85
CA TYR A 114 12.70 11.46 5.57
C TYR A 114 13.83 11.39 6.61
N HIS A 115 13.86 10.32 7.37
CA HIS A 115 14.94 10.04 8.31
C HIS A 115 15.95 9.09 7.66
N VAL A 116 17.18 9.55 7.54
CA VAL A 116 18.29 8.66 7.15
C VAL A 116 18.53 7.68 8.31
N PRO A 117 18.60 6.37 8.02
CA PRO A 117 18.90 5.40 9.05
C PRO A 117 20.25 5.70 9.74
N PRO A 118 20.41 5.40 11.04
CA PRO A 118 21.69 5.56 11.71
C PRO A 118 22.79 4.76 11.01
N GLY A 119 23.91 5.42 10.69
CA GLY A 119 25.07 4.76 10.06
C GLY A 119 25.14 4.89 8.54
N PHE A 120 24.28 5.71 7.91
CA PHE A 120 24.35 6.07 6.50
C PHE A 120 24.57 7.57 6.32
#